data_889ea28d384174039245b8caaed2cff5
#
_entry.id   889ea28d384174039245b8caaed2cff5
#
_cell.length_a   1.000
_cell.length_b   1.000
_cell.length_c   1.000
_cell.angle_alpha   90.00
_cell.angle_beta   90.00
_cell.angle_gamma   90.00
#
_symmetry.space_group_name_H-M   'P 1'
#
loop_
_entity.id
_entity.type
_entity.pdbx_description
1 polymer ?
#
loop_
_entity_poly.entity_id
_entity_poly.type
_entity_poly.pdbx_seq_one_letter_code
_entity_poly.pdbx_strand_id
1 'polypeptide(L)'
;MKVALDSFRVLLFDQRGTGRSTPATPQHILSIGSPEAQAEYMSHFRADSIVNDCEIVRDKIAGGKRLTLIGQSFGGFCMLRYLSAYPDAIERCLFTCGLAPVGKPVEEVYRATFKRMEKRNARFYRRYPDEIENVRDLVRILHTSPAKLPRGGTLTARRFLSLGLMLGSGAGLEKLHDLLELAKAPGAPAGELPELFLRGVDDAEAFSTNPIYWLLHESIYCDGPGSASAWAAERVQASLPAFDYTQRLDKGAEPILFTGEQPGCCGNSQGKASH
;
A
#
# COMPACT_ATOMS: atom_id res chain seq x y z
N MET A 1 11.51 -19.65 -4.55
CA MET A 1 10.94 -20.86 -3.95
C MET A 1 11.64 -22.14 -4.42
N LYS A 2 11.68 -22.50 -5.73
CA LYS A 2 12.35 -23.74 -6.20
C LYS A 2 13.74 -23.94 -5.62
N VAL A 3 14.63 -22.97 -5.73
CA VAL A 3 16.02 -23.05 -5.22
C VAL A 3 16.09 -23.33 -3.72
N ALA A 4 15.17 -22.79 -2.93
CA ALA A 4 15.16 -23.04 -1.50
C ALA A 4 14.75 -24.50 -1.17
N LEU A 5 13.86 -25.08 -1.94
CA LEU A 5 13.38 -26.46 -1.74
C LEU A 5 14.46 -27.51 -2.04
N ASP A 6 15.48 -27.16 -2.83
CA ASP A 6 16.58 -28.09 -3.13
C ASP A 6 17.49 -28.35 -1.91
N SER A 7 17.51 -27.43 -0.94
CA SER A 7 18.42 -27.47 0.20
C SER A 7 17.77 -27.30 1.57
N PHE A 8 16.51 -26.89 1.62
CA PHE A 8 15.82 -26.58 2.87
C PHE A 8 14.42 -27.19 2.93
N ARG A 9 14.02 -27.57 4.14
CA ARG A 9 12.60 -27.72 4.45
C ARG A 9 12.01 -26.33 4.61
N VAL A 10 11.14 -25.91 3.67
CA VAL A 10 10.57 -24.57 3.66
C VAL A 10 9.23 -24.56 4.38
N LEU A 11 9.08 -23.62 5.31
CA LEU A 11 7.83 -23.31 5.98
C LEU A 11 7.34 -21.96 5.46
N LEU A 12 6.13 -21.95 4.87
CA LEU A 12 5.41 -20.74 4.50
C LEU A 12 4.45 -20.38 5.61
N PHE A 13 4.59 -19.18 6.13
CA PHE A 13 3.84 -18.71 7.27
C PHE A 13 2.90 -17.57 6.84
N ASP A 14 1.59 -17.84 6.90
CA ASP A 14 0.59 -16.77 6.83
C ASP A 14 0.57 -16.08 8.19
N GLN A 15 1.03 -14.86 8.27
CA GLN A 15 1.00 -14.11 9.53
C GLN A 15 -0.44 -13.90 10.03
N ARG A 16 -0.59 -13.71 11.34
CA ARG A 16 -1.89 -13.40 11.95
C ARG A 16 -2.62 -12.31 11.17
N GLY A 17 -3.92 -12.48 11.01
CA GLY A 17 -4.77 -11.54 10.27
C GLY A 17 -4.71 -11.65 8.75
N THR A 18 -3.95 -12.61 8.20
CA THR A 18 -3.85 -12.81 6.75
C THR A 18 -4.04 -14.27 6.34
N GLY A 19 -4.32 -14.48 5.06
CA GLY A 19 -4.37 -15.81 4.44
C GLY A 19 -5.24 -16.80 5.19
N ARG A 20 -4.67 -17.93 5.58
CA ARG A 20 -5.33 -19.03 6.33
C ARG A 20 -5.27 -18.85 7.85
N SER A 21 -4.59 -17.80 8.33
CA SER A 21 -4.45 -17.48 9.75
C SER A 21 -5.49 -16.45 10.21
N THR A 22 -6.77 -16.77 10.06
CA THR A 22 -7.92 -15.94 10.45
C THR A 22 -7.81 -14.52 9.95
N PRO A 23 -8.21 -14.24 8.69
CA PRO A 23 -8.03 -12.91 8.08
C PRO A 23 -8.76 -11.82 8.87
N ALA A 24 -8.08 -10.71 9.10
CA ALA A 24 -8.72 -9.49 9.55
C ALA A 24 -9.46 -8.85 8.37
N THR A 25 -10.79 -8.92 8.37
CA THR A 25 -11.61 -8.37 7.30
C THR A 25 -12.18 -7.00 7.70
N PRO A 26 -12.51 -6.12 6.74
CA PRO A 26 -13.17 -4.86 7.05
C PRO A 26 -14.45 -5.03 7.85
N GLN A 27 -15.26 -6.06 7.53
CA GLN A 27 -16.50 -6.36 8.25
C GLN A 27 -16.22 -6.72 9.71
N HIS A 28 -15.20 -7.54 9.96
CA HIS A 28 -14.82 -7.91 11.33
C HIS A 28 -14.32 -6.69 12.12
N ILE A 29 -13.41 -5.90 11.55
CA ILE A 29 -12.88 -4.70 12.22
C ILE A 29 -14.01 -3.73 12.57
N LEU A 30 -14.94 -3.48 11.63
CA LEU A 30 -16.08 -2.59 11.86
C LEU A 30 -17.05 -3.14 12.93
N SER A 31 -17.14 -4.47 13.12
CA SER A 31 -17.98 -5.09 14.13
C SER A 31 -17.44 -4.97 15.56
N ILE A 32 -16.17 -4.60 15.73
CA ILE A 32 -15.53 -4.47 17.07
C ILE A 32 -16.09 -3.29 17.88
N GLY A 33 -16.73 -2.33 17.21
CA GLY A 33 -17.40 -1.20 17.86
C GLY A 33 -16.56 0.08 17.83
N SER A 34 -16.05 0.54 18.99
CA SER A 34 -15.42 1.88 19.05
C SER A 34 -14.05 1.93 18.33
N PRO A 35 -13.64 3.11 17.86
CA PRO A 35 -12.30 3.29 17.26
C PRO A 35 -11.16 2.84 18.16
N GLU A 36 -11.28 3.03 19.47
CA GLU A 36 -10.27 2.62 20.46
C GLU A 36 -10.16 1.09 20.51
N ALA A 37 -11.29 0.38 20.54
CA ALA A 37 -11.30 -1.08 20.51
C ALA A 37 -10.78 -1.65 19.16
N GLN A 38 -11.05 -0.96 18.06
CA GLN A 38 -10.47 -1.31 16.75
C GLN A 38 -8.95 -1.10 16.73
N ALA A 39 -8.47 0.01 17.31
CA ALA A 39 -7.04 0.29 17.41
C ALA A 39 -6.32 -0.74 18.29
N GLU A 40 -6.91 -1.10 19.43
CA GLU A 40 -6.39 -2.17 20.31
C GLU A 40 -6.31 -3.50 19.56
N TYR A 41 -7.37 -3.91 18.87
CA TYR A 41 -7.37 -5.11 18.04
C TYR A 41 -6.27 -5.06 16.98
N MET A 42 -6.12 -3.94 16.27
CA MET A 42 -5.12 -3.78 15.22
C MET A 42 -3.68 -3.79 15.76
N SER A 43 -3.46 -3.39 17.00
CA SER A 43 -2.14 -3.40 17.65
C SER A 43 -1.53 -4.80 17.70
N HIS A 44 -2.38 -5.84 17.75
CA HIS A 44 -1.94 -7.23 17.79
C HIS A 44 -1.37 -7.77 16.47
N PHE A 45 -1.45 -7.01 15.37
CA PHE A 45 -0.96 -7.44 14.04
C PHE A 45 0.38 -6.84 13.64
N ARG A 46 1.10 -6.24 14.59
CA ARG A 46 2.41 -5.64 14.35
C ARG A 46 3.53 -6.69 14.38
N ALA A 47 4.74 -6.28 13.96
CA ALA A 47 5.89 -7.15 13.77
C ALA A 47 6.30 -7.92 15.04
N ASP A 48 6.12 -7.35 16.23
CA ASP A 48 6.42 -8.00 17.50
C ASP A 48 5.53 -9.23 17.75
N SER A 49 4.24 -9.08 17.53
CA SER A 49 3.28 -10.18 17.65
C SER A 49 3.52 -11.29 16.60
N ILE A 50 3.83 -10.89 15.37
CA ILE A 50 4.17 -11.83 14.28
C ILE A 50 5.42 -12.64 14.65
N VAL A 51 6.44 -11.99 15.22
CA VAL A 51 7.68 -12.64 15.64
C VAL A 51 7.43 -13.61 16.79
N ASN A 52 6.58 -13.26 17.75
CA ASN A 52 6.18 -14.16 18.83
C ASN A 52 5.48 -15.42 18.29
N ASP A 53 4.61 -15.27 17.28
CA ASP A 53 4.00 -16.42 16.60
C ASP A 53 5.05 -17.27 15.91
N CYS A 54 6.05 -16.66 15.26
CA CYS A 54 7.13 -17.40 14.63
C CYS A 54 7.92 -18.23 15.65
N GLU A 55 8.13 -17.75 16.87
CA GLU A 55 8.77 -18.53 17.93
C GLU A 55 7.94 -19.75 18.34
N ILE A 56 6.63 -19.60 18.50
CA ILE A 56 5.74 -20.73 18.77
C ILE A 56 5.82 -21.78 17.65
N VAL A 57 5.81 -21.32 16.40
CA VAL A 57 5.94 -22.20 15.23
C VAL A 57 7.32 -22.87 15.19
N ARG A 58 8.40 -22.13 15.49
CA ARG A 58 9.76 -22.68 15.57
C ARG A 58 9.85 -23.81 16.59
N ASP A 59 9.31 -23.58 17.78
CA ASP A 59 9.29 -24.61 18.82
C ASP A 59 8.52 -25.86 18.39
N LYS A 60 7.27 -25.68 17.93
CA LYS A 60 6.36 -26.79 17.62
C LYS A 60 6.71 -27.56 16.35
N ILE A 61 7.22 -26.89 15.32
CA ILE A 61 7.44 -27.49 13.99
C ILE A 61 8.91 -27.79 13.72
N ALA A 62 9.82 -26.93 14.19
CA ALA A 62 11.25 -27.12 14.00
C ALA A 62 11.98 -27.68 15.24
N GLY A 63 11.24 -28.01 16.31
CA GLY A 63 11.82 -28.57 17.55
C GLY A 63 12.83 -27.63 18.20
N GLY A 64 12.56 -26.33 18.19
CA GLY A 64 13.41 -25.31 18.78
C GLY A 64 14.71 -25.01 18.03
N LYS A 65 14.95 -25.61 16.85
CA LYS A 65 16.16 -25.38 16.06
C LYS A 65 16.26 -23.95 15.55
N ARG A 66 17.47 -23.50 15.31
CA ARG A 66 17.72 -22.19 14.67
C ARG A 66 17.19 -22.19 13.24
N LEU A 67 16.64 -21.06 12.82
CA LEU A 67 16.00 -20.91 11.51
C LEU A 67 16.85 -20.07 10.55
N THR A 68 16.86 -20.46 9.29
CA THR A 68 17.21 -19.54 8.20
C THR A 68 15.96 -18.84 7.74
N LEU A 69 15.94 -17.50 7.86
CA LEU A 69 14.81 -16.67 7.52
C LEU A 69 15.03 -16.02 6.15
N ILE A 70 13.95 -15.95 5.37
CA ILE A 70 13.91 -15.14 4.15
C ILE A 70 12.69 -14.22 4.23
N GLY A 71 12.91 -12.93 4.04
CA GLY A 71 11.85 -11.93 4.09
C GLY A 71 11.96 -10.92 2.97
N GLN A 72 10.83 -10.66 2.33
CA GLN A 72 10.70 -9.63 1.31
C GLN A 72 9.88 -8.46 1.86
N SER A 73 10.26 -7.22 1.52
CA SER A 73 9.55 -6.02 1.92
C SER A 73 9.29 -6.01 3.44
N PHE A 74 8.05 -5.95 3.91
CA PHE A 74 7.70 -6.01 5.34
C PHE A 74 8.25 -7.25 6.06
N GLY A 75 8.46 -8.37 5.36
CA GLY A 75 9.14 -9.54 5.92
C GLY A 75 10.56 -9.23 6.40
N GLY A 76 11.26 -8.29 5.77
CA GLY A 76 12.56 -7.80 6.25
C GLY A 76 12.45 -7.02 7.55
N PHE A 77 11.40 -6.23 7.74
CA PHE A 77 11.11 -5.53 8.99
C PHE A 77 10.84 -6.52 10.13
N CYS A 78 10.04 -7.55 9.85
CA CYS A 78 9.82 -8.65 10.81
C CYS A 78 11.12 -9.36 11.18
N MET A 79 12.01 -9.61 10.21
CA MET A 79 13.31 -10.23 10.48
C MET A 79 14.22 -9.37 11.34
N LEU A 80 14.23 -8.04 11.15
CA LEU A 80 14.98 -7.11 12.04
C LEU A 80 14.42 -7.17 13.47
N ARG A 81 13.10 -7.18 13.61
CA ARG A 81 12.47 -7.36 14.92
C ARG A 81 12.82 -8.71 15.53
N TYR A 82 12.84 -9.78 14.72
CA TYR A 82 13.18 -11.12 15.18
C TYR A 82 14.65 -11.20 15.66
N LEU A 83 15.58 -10.63 14.89
CA LEU A 83 16.99 -10.52 15.29
C LEU A 83 17.16 -9.76 16.62
N SER A 84 16.36 -8.73 16.84
CA SER A 84 16.44 -7.95 18.09
C SER A 84 15.85 -8.68 19.30
N ALA A 85 14.78 -9.47 19.10
CA ALA A 85 14.07 -10.13 20.18
C ALA A 85 14.61 -11.53 20.52
N TYR A 86 15.02 -12.28 19.48
CA TYR A 86 15.42 -13.69 19.60
C TYR A 86 16.67 -14.01 18.75
N PRO A 87 17.81 -13.37 18.98
CA PRO A 87 19.00 -13.54 18.14
C PRO A 87 19.47 -15.00 18.10
N ASP A 88 19.35 -15.73 19.21
CA ASP A 88 19.77 -17.13 19.31
C ASP A 88 18.89 -18.11 18.54
N ALA A 89 17.68 -17.72 18.16
CA ALA A 89 16.75 -18.50 17.35
C ALA A 89 17.11 -18.50 15.85
N ILE A 90 18.05 -17.67 15.43
CA ILE A 90 18.31 -17.40 14.03
C ILE A 90 19.68 -17.93 13.61
N GLU A 91 19.72 -18.67 12.52
CA GLU A 91 20.94 -19.13 11.85
C GLU A 91 21.39 -18.10 10.80
N ARG A 92 20.47 -17.64 9.95
CA ARG A 92 20.72 -16.68 8.86
C ARG A 92 19.48 -15.86 8.56
N CYS A 93 19.68 -14.62 8.09
CA CYS A 93 18.63 -13.77 7.52
C CYS A 93 18.97 -13.39 6.09
N LEU A 94 18.05 -13.65 5.18
CA LEU A 94 18.12 -13.28 3.77
C LEU A 94 17.11 -12.18 3.47
N PHE A 95 17.59 -10.94 3.43
CA PHE A 95 16.75 -9.77 3.16
C PHE A 95 16.60 -9.55 1.66
N THR A 96 15.37 -9.43 1.18
CA THR A 96 15.04 -9.08 -0.20
C THR A 96 14.17 -7.83 -0.23
N CYS A 97 14.73 -6.69 -0.66
CA CYS A 97 14.01 -5.42 -0.84
C CYS A 97 13.26 -4.92 0.42
N GLY A 98 13.78 -5.21 1.62
CA GLY A 98 13.05 -4.92 2.87
C GLY A 98 13.97 -4.62 4.06
N LEU A 99 14.79 -3.55 3.98
CA LEU A 99 15.49 -3.03 5.15
C LEU A 99 14.72 -1.84 5.71
N ALA A 100 14.35 -1.92 7.00
CA ALA A 100 13.68 -0.83 7.69
C ALA A 100 14.60 0.39 7.82
N PRO A 101 14.08 1.61 7.67
CA PRO A 101 14.81 2.85 7.89
C PRO A 101 14.91 3.17 9.39
N VAL A 102 15.59 2.30 10.14
CA VAL A 102 15.71 2.41 11.60
C VAL A 102 16.21 3.80 12.02
N GLY A 103 15.57 4.41 13.01
CA GLY A 103 15.93 5.72 13.55
C GLY A 103 15.65 6.90 12.63
N LYS A 104 14.85 6.71 11.57
CA LYS A 104 14.45 7.79 10.67
C LYS A 104 13.01 8.23 10.95
N PRO A 105 12.73 9.55 10.93
CA PRO A 105 11.35 10.05 10.96
C PRO A 105 10.54 9.52 9.78
N VAL A 106 9.27 9.23 10.01
CA VAL A 106 8.35 8.70 8.97
C VAL A 106 8.24 9.65 7.78
N GLU A 107 8.28 10.96 8.02
CA GLU A 107 8.24 11.99 6.98
C GLU A 107 9.45 11.91 6.03
N GLU A 108 10.63 11.54 6.53
CA GLU A 108 11.82 11.37 5.69
C GLU A 108 11.64 10.20 4.73
N VAL A 109 11.01 9.12 5.19
CA VAL A 109 10.67 7.97 4.36
C VAL A 109 9.74 8.40 3.23
N TYR A 110 8.68 9.13 3.55
CA TYR A 110 7.71 9.56 2.54
C TYR A 110 8.26 10.61 1.58
N ARG A 111 9.08 11.56 2.03
CA ARG A 111 9.78 12.47 1.10
C ARG A 111 10.64 11.70 0.10
N ALA A 112 11.32 10.63 0.54
CA ALA A 112 12.12 9.79 -0.33
C ALA A 112 11.25 8.99 -1.33
N THR A 113 10.08 8.48 -0.90
CA THR A 113 9.16 7.75 -1.78
C THR A 113 8.49 8.67 -2.79
N PHE A 114 8.03 9.85 -2.41
CA PHE A 114 7.48 10.85 -3.34
C PHE A 114 8.51 11.27 -4.40
N LYS A 115 9.76 11.52 -4.02
CA LYS A 115 10.84 11.80 -4.98
C LYS A 115 11.06 10.65 -5.98
N ARG A 116 10.88 9.41 -5.56
CA ARG A 116 10.92 8.26 -6.48
C ARG A 116 9.68 8.24 -7.39
N MET A 117 8.50 8.60 -6.86
CA MET A 117 7.28 8.68 -7.65
C MET A 117 7.35 9.74 -8.74
N GLU A 118 7.96 10.91 -8.49
CA GLU A 118 8.23 11.89 -9.56
C GLU A 118 8.99 11.25 -10.73
N LYS A 119 10.06 10.49 -10.43
CA LYS A 119 10.85 9.81 -11.47
C LYS A 119 10.05 8.72 -12.20
N ARG A 120 9.18 8.00 -11.49
CA ARG A 120 8.32 6.97 -12.08
C ARG A 120 7.27 7.58 -13.00
N ASN A 121 6.61 8.64 -12.56
CA ASN A 121 5.68 9.42 -13.38
C ASN A 121 6.36 9.98 -14.64
N ALA A 122 7.54 10.61 -14.48
CA ALA A 122 8.30 11.13 -15.62
C ALA A 122 8.66 10.02 -16.64
N ARG A 123 8.99 8.82 -16.17
CA ARG A 123 9.23 7.66 -17.04
C ARG A 123 7.95 7.20 -17.75
N PHE A 124 6.81 7.18 -17.04
CA PHE A 124 5.52 6.78 -17.58
C PHE A 124 5.06 7.73 -18.68
N TYR A 125 4.98 9.02 -18.41
CA TYR A 125 4.54 10.02 -19.39
C TYR A 125 5.50 10.23 -20.56
N ARG A 126 6.80 9.97 -20.38
CA ARG A 126 7.74 9.94 -21.50
C ARG A 126 7.48 8.78 -22.45
N ARG A 127 7.06 7.61 -21.93
CA ARG A 127 6.73 6.43 -22.72
C ARG A 127 5.35 6.54 -23.37
N TYR A 128 4.41 7.15 -22.67
CA TYR A 128 3.01 7.29 -23.06
C TYR A 128 2.57 8.76 -22.95
N PRO A 129 3.01 9.63 -23.87
CA PRO A 129 2.74 11.08 -23.78
C PRO A 129 1.26 11.43 -23.90
N ASP A 130 0.47 10.64 -24.63
CA ASP A 130 -0.97 10.85 -24.80
C ASP A 130 -1.75 10.64 -23.48
N GLU A 131 -1.15 9.93 -22.51
CA GLU A 131 -1.78 9.71 -21.22
C GLU A 131 -1.79 10.99 -20.33
N ILE A 132 -1.04 12.04 -20.70
CA ILE A 132 -1.08 13.31 -19.97
C ILE A 132 -2.49 13.90 -20.01
N GLU A 133 -3.10 13.96 -21.20
CA GLU A 133 -4.46 14.48 -21.36
C GLU A 133 -5.51 13.48 -20.87
N ASN A 134 -5.34 12.19 -21.17
CA ASN A 134 -6.27 11.16 -20.71
C ASN A 134 -6.39 11.14 -19.18
N VAL A 135 -5.27 11.16 -18.46
CA VAL A 135 -5.28 11.22 -16.98
C VAL A 135 -5.91 12.51 -16.47
N ARG A 136 -5.66 13.65 -17.13
CA ARG A 136 -6.27 14.93 -16.77
C ARG A 136 -7.79 14.88 -16.91
N ASP A 137 -8.30 14.32 -17.99
CA ASP A 137 -9.74 14.19 -18.24
C ASP A 137 -10.39 13.26 -17.23
N LEU A 138 -9.77 12.11 -16.94
CA LEU A 138 -10.23 11.19 -15.91
C LEU A 138 -10.28 11.84 -14.52
N VAL A 139 -9.21 12.56 -14.15
CA VAL A 139 -9.16 13.27 -12.87
C VAL A 139 -10.24 14.37 -12.83
N ARG A 140 -10.49 15.09 -13.93
CA ARG A 140 -11.56 16.12 -14.00
C ARG A 140 -12.95 15.49 -13.81
N ILE A 141 -13.23 14.38 -14.49
CA ILE A 141 -14.49 13.64 -14.32
C ILE A 141 -14.63 13.19 -12.86
N LEU A 142 -13.65 12.54 -12.30
CA LEU A 142 -13.68 12.00 -10.95
C LEU A 142 -13.67 13.07 -9.84
N HIS A 143 -13.11 14.24 -10.13
CA HIS A 143 -13.17 15.39 -9.22
C HIS A 143 -14.59 15.95 -9.11
N THR A 144 -15.28 16.03 -10.24
CA THR A 144 -16.66 16.57 -10.32
C THR A 144 -17.69 15.52 -9.94
N SER A 145 -17.54 14.29 -10.41
CA SER A 145 -18.49 13.20 -10.23
C SER A 145 -17.75 11.89 -9.94
N PRO A 146 -17.49 11.59 -8.65
CA PRO A 146 -16.88 10.31 -8.26
C PRO A 146 -17.74 9.12 -8.68
N ALA A 147 -17.12 8.08 -9.26
CA ALA A 147 -17.81 6.93 -9.82
C ALA A 147 -17.99 5.81 -8.78
N LYS A 148 -19.04 5.01 -8.91
CA LYS A 148 -19.21 3.78 -8.11
C LYS A 148 -18.39 2.64 -8.74
N LEU A 149 -17.65 1.91 -7.90
CA LEU A 149 -16.93 0.72 -8.34
C LEU A 149 -17.81 -0.53 -8.27
N PRO A 150 -17.62 -1.50 -9.19
CA PRO A 150 -18.47 -2.69 -9.26
C PRO A 150 -18.46 -3.56 -7.99
N ARG A 151 -17.33 -3.66 -7.29
CA ARG A 151 -17.21 -4.38 -6.01
C ARG A 151 -17.60 -3.54 -4.80
N GLY A 152 -18.03 -2.32 -5.02
CA GLY A 152 -18.41 -1.37 -3.98
C GLY A 152 -17.36 -0.31 -3.70
N GLY A 153 -17.78 0.71 -2.97
CA GLY A 153 -16.95 1.89 -2.74
C GLY A 153 -17.05 2.92 -3.85
N THR A 154 -16.28 3.96 -3.73
CA THR A 154 -16.32 5.12 -4.64
C THR A 154 -14.91 5.41 -5.17
N LEU A 155 -14.78 5.47 -6.48
CA LEU A 155 -13.58 5.92 -7.16
C LEU A 155 -13.57 7.45 -7.18
N THR A 156 -12.73 8.04 -6.35
CA THR A 156 -12.44 9.49 -6.34
C THR A 156 -11.18 9.77 -7.17
N ALA A 157 -10.95 11.01 -7.55
CA ALA A 157 -9.71 11.41 -8.22
C ALA A 157 -8.45 10.99 -7.40
N ARG A 158 -8.49 11.15 -6.07
CA ARG A 158 -7.39 10.74 -5.19
C ARG A 158 -7.16 9.23 -5.21
N ARG A 159 -8.23 8.44 -5.13
CA ARG A 159 -8.15 6.97 -5.20
C ARG A 159 -7.64 6.50 -6.57
N PHE A 160 -8.10 7.13 -7.65
CA PHE A 160 -7.58 6.88 -8.99
C PHE A 160 -6.07 7.12 -9.07
N LEU A 161 -5.59 8.23 -8.54
CA LEU A 161 -4.16 8.55 -8.56
C LEU A 161 -3.31 7.61 -7.70
N SER A 162 -3.88 6.92 -6.72
CA SER A 162 -3.17 5.88 -5.94
C SER A 162 -2.83 4.63 -6.77
N LEU A 163 -3.42 4.44 -7.96
CA LEU A 163 -3.02 3.41 -8.91
C LEU A 163 -1.55 3.52 -9.35
N GLY A 164 -0.91 4.65 -9.08
CA GLY A 164 0.53 4.81 -9.25
C GLY A 164 1.37 3.81 -8.48
N LEU A 165 0.80 3.08 -7.51
CA LEU A 165 1.44 1.90 -6.92
C LEU A 165 1.90 0.89 -7.99
N MET A 166 1.15 0.76 -9.08
CA MET A 166 1.50 -0.10 -10.22
C MET A 166 2.86 0.26 -10.83
N LEU A 167 3.23 1.55 -10.86
CA LEU A 167 4.49 2.04 -11.41
C LEU A 167 5.73 1.52 -10.66
N GLY A 168 5.54 0.92 -9.50
CA GLY A 168 6.59 0.27 -8.71
C GLY A 168 6.99 -1.11 -9.24
N SER A 169 6.14 -1.77 -10.02
CA SER A 169 6.37 -3.13 -10.52
C SER A 169 7.10 -3.16 -11.87
N GLY A 170 7.64 -4.33 -12.24
CA GLY A 170 8.40 -4.49 -13.50
C GLY A 170 7.61 -4.19 -14.76
N ALA A 171 6.34 -4.63 -14.83
CA ALA A 171 5.43 -4.41 -15.95
C ALA A 171 4.36 -3.35 -15.63
N GLY A 172 4.60 -2.50 -14.63
CA GLY A 172 3.57 -1.61 -14.11
C GLY A 172 3.24 -0.43 -15.02
N LEU A 173 4.19 0.02 -15.82
CA LEU A 173 3.95 1.08 -16.80
C LEU A 173 2.97 0.62 -17.86
N GLU A 174 3.22 -0.57 -18.42
CA GLU A 174 2.37 -1.19 -19.44
C GLU A 174 0.97 -1.47 -18.87
N LYS A 175 0.89 -2.10 -17.71
CA LYS A 175 -0.40 -2.40 -17.06
C LYS A 175 -1.23 -1.15 -16.76
N LEU A 176 -0.59 -0.06 -16.31
CA LEU A 176 -1.30 1.18 -16.08
C LEU A 176 -1.80 1.79 -17.39
N HIS A 177 -0.98 1.78 -18.44
CA HIS A 177 -1.38 2.24 -19.77
C HIS A 177 -2.55 1.41 -20.32
N ASP A 178 -2.45 0.07 -20.31
CA ASP A 178 -3.53 -0.82 -20.75
C ASP A 178 -4.85 -0.55 -19.99
N LEU A 179 -4.76 -0.29 -18.68
CA LEU A 179 -5.93 0.08 -17.88
C LEU A 179 -6.51 1.42 -18.32
N LEU A 180 -5.68 2.43 -18.58
CA LEU A 180 -6.12 3.75 -19.02
C LEU A 180 -6.77 3.72 -20.41
N GLU A 181 -6.30 2.84 -21.30
CA GLU A 181 -6.94 2.63 -22.61
C GLU A 181 -8.38 2.15 -22.48
N LEU A 182 -8.72 1.38 -21.44
CA LEU A 182 -10.11 0.95 -21.21
C LEU A 182 -11.04 2.12 -20.91
N ALA A 183 -10.53 3.24 -20.40
CA ALA A 183 -11.33 4.44 -20.16
C ALA A 183 -11.77 5.13 -21.47
N LYS A 184 -11.11 4.85 -22.58
CA LYS A 184 -11.43 5.36 -23.92
C LYS A 184 -12.42 4.47 -24.67
N ALA A 185 -12.86 3.35 -24.06
CA ALA A 185 -13.77 2.41 -24.72
C ALA A 185 -15.10 3.09 -25.06
N PRO A 186 -15.63 2.90 -26.30
CA PRO A 186 -16.87 3.50 -26.71
C PRO A 186 -18.07 2.87 -25.97
N GLY A 187 -19.16 3.62 -25.87
CA GLY A 187 -20.45 3.13 -25.36
C GLY A 187 -20.81 3.53 -23.93
N ALA A 188 -19.91 4.20 -23.20
CA ALA A 188 -20.31 4.83 -21.95
C ALA A 188 -21.16 6.09 -22.23
N PRO A 189 -22.20 6.37 -21.42
CA PRO A 189 -22.92 7.64 -21.50
C PRO A 189 -21.99 8.85 -21.30
N ALA A 190 -22.38 9.98 -21.85
CA ALA A 190 -21.58 11.20 -21.71
C ALA A 190 -21.35 11.54 -20.23
N GLY A 191 -20.12 11.70 -19.82
CA GLY A 191 -19.73 12.00 -18.45
C GLY A 191 -19.63 10.80 -17.50
N GLU A 192 -19.88 9.59 -17.99
CA GLU A 192 -19.70 8.34 -17.25
C GLU A 192 -18.44 7.61 -17.70
N LEU A 193 -17.87 6.81 -16.78
CA LEU A 193 -16.70 5.98 -17.07
C LEU A 193 -17.15 4.58 -17.52
N PRO A 194 -16.49 3.98 -18.53
CA PRO A 194 -16.80 2.63 -18.99
C PRO A 194 -16.72 1.60 -17.86
N GLU A 195 -17.70 0.68 -17.82
CA GLU A 195 -17.74 -0.39 -16.80
C GLU A 195 -16.45 -1.24 -16.83
N LEU A 196 -15.92 -1.49 -18.01
CA LEU A 196 -14.69 -2.27 -18.19
C LEU A 196 -13.49 -1.58 -17.52
N PHE A 197 -13.39 -0.25 -17.62
CA PHE A 197 -12.38 0.53 -16.90
C PHE A 197 -12.58 0.44 -15.37
N LEU A 198 -13.81 0.61 -14.90
CA LEU A 198 -14.12 0.54 -13.46
C LEU A 198 -13.82 -0.84 -12.86
N ARG A 199 -14.08 -1.92 -13.61
CA ARG A 199 -13.68 -3.29 -13.22
C ARG A 199 -12.16 -3.43 -13.20
N GLY A 200 -11.47 -2.89 -14.20
CA GLY A 200 -10.01 -2.91 -14.24
C GLY A 200 -9.39 -2.18 -13.06
N VAL A 201 -9.99 -1.07 -12.62
CA VAL A 201 -9.57 -0.37 -11.40
C VAL A 201 -9.74 -1.24 -10.15
N ASP A 202 -10.92 -1.87 -9.98
CA ASP A 202 -11.19 -2.79 -8.88
C ASP A 202 -10.17 -3.96 -8.82
N ASP A 203 -9.81 -4.50 -9.99
CA ASP A 203 -8.85 -5.60 -10.11
C ASP A 203 -7.40 -5.15 -9.83
N ALA A 204 -7.09 -3.89 -10.12
CA ALA A 204 -5.77 -3.31 -9.86
C ALA A 204 -5.52 -2.99 -8.38
N GLU A 205 -6.56 -2.89 -7.57
CA GLU A 205 -6.47 -2.62 -6.13
C GLU A 205 -6.12 -3.90 -5.34
N ALA A 206 -4.87 -4.33 -5.44
CA ALA A 206 -4.37 -5.60 -4.91
C ALA A 206 -4.59 -5.81 -3.41
N PHE A 207 -4.77 -4.74 -2.63
CA PHE A 207 -4.91 -4.79 -1.17
C PHE A 207 -6.32 -4.44 -0.65
N SER A 208 -7.31 -4.37 -1.52
CA SER A 208 -8.69 -4.01 -1.14
C SER A 208 -9.30 -4.98 -0.11
N THR A 209 -8.87 -6.24 -0.12
CA THR A 209 -9.31 -7.29 0.82
C THR A 209 -8.36 -7.47 2.02
N ASN A 210 -7.29 -6.68 2.11
CA ASN A 210 -6.31 -6.75 3.19
C ASN A 210 -6.23 -5.40 3.94
N PRO A 211 -7.16 -5.10 4.85
CA PRO A 211 -7.20 -3.83 5.57
C PRO A 211 -5.96 -3.60 6.43
N ILE A 212 -5.29 -4.65 6.91
CA ILE A 212 -4.05 -4.56 7.68
C ILE A 212 -2.99 -3.79 6.90
N TYR A 213 -2.89 -4.02 5.58
CA TYR A 213 -1.92 -3.33 4.74
C TYR A 213 -2.08 -1.81 4.83
N TRP A 214 -3.31 -1.30 4.70
CA TRP A 214 -3.55 0.15 4.73
C TRP A 214 -3.49 0.75 6.13
N LEU A 215 -4.11 0.08 7.09
CA LEU A 215 -4.24 0.59 8.46
C LEU A 215 -2.91 0.61 9.21
N LEU A 216 -2.04 -0.39 8.97
CA LEU A 216 -0.77 -0.52 9.68
C LEU A 216 0.44 -0.09 8.84
N HIS A 217 0.25 0.33 7.59
CA HIS A 217 1.37 0.63 6.69
C HIS A 217 2.33 1.67 7.28
N GLU A 218 1.83 2.79 7.76
CA GLU A 218 2.70 3.82 8.34
C GLU A 218 3.33 3.38 9.66
N SER A 219 2.62 2.56 10.44
CA SER A 219 3.10 2.12 11.75
C SER A 219 4.36 1.26 11.69
N ILE A 220 4.68 0.67 10.52
CA ILE A 220 5.92 -0.10 10.33
C ILE A 220 7.17 0.79 10.39
N TYR A 221 7.03 2.09 10.17
CA TYR A 221 8.11 3.09 10.25
C TYR A 221 8.21 3.76 11.62
N CYS A 222 7.26 3.49 12.52
CA CYS A 222 7.24 4.05 13.87
C CYS A 222 8.05 3.15 14.81
N ASP A 223 9.16 3.68 15.33
CA ASP A 223 10.06 2.99 16.23
C ASP A 223 9.94 3.57 17.65
N GLY A 224 9.80 2.66 18.62
CA GLY A 224 9.73 3.01 20.04
C GLY A 224 8.34 3.43 20.54
N PRO A 225 8.20 3.45 21.89
CA PRO A 225 6.95 3.84 22.55
C PRO A 225 6.64 5.31 22.34
N GLY A 226 5.36 5.61 22.12
CA GLY A 226 4.88 6.99 21.91
C GLY A 226 5.10 7.52 20.49
N SER A 227 5.67 6.72 19.59
CA SER A 227 5.83 7.07 18.19
C SER A 227 4.52 6.87 17.43
N ALA A 228 3.98 7.95 16.86
CA ALA A 228 2.77 7.92 16.03
C ALA A 228 3.06 8.56 14.68
N SER A 229 2.64 7.90 13.60
CA SER A 229 2.80 8.43 12.23
C SER A 229 1.86 9.62 11.96
N ALA A 230 0.68 9.61 12.54
CA ALA A 230 -0.36 10.64 12.38
C ALA A 230 -0.60 10.99 10.88
N TRP A 231 -0.68 9.98 10.03
CA TRP A 231 -0.85 10.13 8.57
C TRP A 231 0.26 10.97 7.92
N ALA A 232 1.51 10.60 8.19
CA ALA A 232 2.69 11.32 7.71
C ALA A 232 2.77 11.44 6.19
N ALA A 233 2.31 10.41 5.45
CA ALA A 233 2.24 10.45 3.99
C ALA A 233 1.38 11.62 3.50
N GLU A 234 0.23 11.85 4.13
CA GLU A 234 -0.68 12.94 3.79
C GLU A 234 -0.09 14.32 4.10
N ARG A 235 0.53 14.46 5.28
CA ARG A 235 1.21 15.73 5.63
C ARG A 235 2.38 16.03 4.69
N VAL A 236 3.16 15.02 4.30
CA VAL A 236 4.24 15.20 3.33
C VAL A 236 3.67 15.55 1.96
N GLN A 237 2.63 14.84 1.49
CA GLN A 237 1.99 15.15 0.21
C GLN A 237 1.49 16.60 0.16
N ALA A 238 0.84 17.06 1.23
CA ALA A 238 0.34 18.45 1.32
C ALA A 238 1.45 19.50 1.22
N SER A 239 2.69 19.14 1.54
CA SER A 239 3.88 20.01 1.38
C SER A 239 4.49 19.97 -0.02
N LEU A 240 3.98 19.13 -0.93
CA LEU A 240 4.53 18.89 -2.27
C LEU A 240 3.55 19.36 -3.36
N PRO A 241 3.67 20.61 -3.88
CA PRO A 241 2.76 21.13 -4.90
C PRO A 241 2.69 20.27 -6.17
N ALA A 242 3.76 19.51 -6.45
CA ALA A 242 3.80 18.59 -7.58
C ALA A 242 2.73 17.48 -7.51
N PHE A 243 2.28 17.11 -6.31
CA PHE A 243 1.26 16.06 -6.08
C PHE A 243 -0.12 16.64 -5.72
N ASP A 244 -0.29 17.96 -5.80
CA ASP A 244 -1.60 18.60 -5.71
C ASP A 244 -2.26 18.60 -7.08
N TYR A 245 -3.10 17.60 -7.32
CA TYR A 245 -3.79 17.45 -8.60
C TYR A 245 -4.76 18.62 -8.88
N THR A 246 -5.32 19.25 -7.84
CA THR A 246 -6.28 20.35 -8.03
C THR A 246 -5.60 21.56 -8.67
N GLN A 247 -4.41 21.93 -8.20
CA GLN A 247 -3.62 22.98 -8.82
C GLN A 247 -3.20 22.66 -10.26
N ARG A 248 -3.05 21.35 -10.60
CA ARG A 248 -2.62 20.90 -11.92
C ARG A 248 -3.76 20.75 -12.91
N LEU A 249 -4.99 20.61 -12.45
CA LEU A 249 -6.18 20.64 -13.33
C LEU A 249 -6.29 21.95 -14.09
N ASP A 250 -5.92 23.07 -13.45
CA ASP A 250 -6.02 24.42 -14.01
C ASP A 250 -4.77 24.84 -14.82
N LYS A 251 -3.63 24.19 -14.60
CA LYS A 251 -2.33 24.56 -15.19
C LYS A 251 -2.01 23.88 -16.54
N GLY A 252 -3.01 23.57 -17.34
CA GLY A 252 -2.91 23.22 -18.77
C GLY A 252 -1.92 22.11 -19.14
N ALA A 253 -0.64 22.37 -19.26
CA ALA A 253 0.33 21.46 -19.88
C ALA A 253 1.08 20.53 -18.92
N GLU A 254 1.04 20.75 -17.60
CA GLU A 254 1.77 19.93 -16.64
C GLU A 254 1.04 18.62 -16.36
N PRO A 255 1.72 17.44 -16.35
CA PRO A 255 1.08 16.18 -16.07
C PRO A 255 0.61 16.10 -14.61
N ILE A 256 -0.56 15.50 -14.38
CA ILE A 256 -1.03 15.16 -13.04
C ILE A 256 -0.28 13.89 -12.60
N LEU A 257 0.35 13.93 -11.42
CA LEU A 257 1.19 12.85 -10.95
C LEU A 257 0.38 11.82 -10.16
N PHE A 258 0.56 10.56 -10.51
CA PHE A 258 0.13 9.44 -9.70
C PHE A 258 0.92 9.40 -8.39
N THR A 259 0.25 9.07 -7.31
CA THR A 259 0.88 8.72 -6.03
C THR A 259 1.30 7.23 -6.06
N GLY A 260 2.01 6.76 -5.03
CA GLY A 260 2.46 5.37 -4.98
C GLY A 260 2.03 4.70 -3.69
N GLU A 261 2.96 4.01 -3.06
CA GLU A 261 2.78 3.35 -1.77
C GLU A 261 2.82 4.38 -0.61
N GLN A 262 1.95 5.36 -0.72
CA GLN A 262 1.74 6.39 0.30
C GLN A 262 0.25 6.33 0.70
N PRO A 263 -0.10 5.46 1.66
CA PRO A 263 -1.47 5.39 2.13
C PRO A 263 -1.86 6.72 2.75
N GLY A 264 -2.80 7.39 2.10
CA GLY A 264 -3.43 8.58 2.65
C GLY A 264 -4.77 8.22 3.25
N CYS A 265 -5.32 9.06 4.12
CA CYS A 265 -6.66 8.91 4.61
C CYS A 265 -7.65 8.93 3.43
N CYS A 266 -8.19 7.77 3.04
CA CYS A 266 -9.24 7.65 2.03
C CYS A 266 -10.60 8.13 2.56
N GLY A 267 -10.60 8.94 3.62
CA GLY A 267 -11.79 9.52 4.22
C GLY A 267 -12.49 10.45 3.23
N ASN A 268 -13.79 10.28 3.13
CA ASN A 268 -14.68 11.20 2.42
C ASN A 268 -14.34 12.64 2.79
N SER A 269 -14.06 13.47 1.80
CA SER A 269 -13.89 14.91 1.93
C SER A 269 -15.19 15.67 2.27
N GLN A 270 -16.12 15.04 3.00
CA GLN A 270 -17.30 15.65 3.60
C GLN A 270 -17.44 15.25 5.08
N GLY A 271 -16.38 15.41 5.82
CA GLY A 271 -16.42 15.29 7.27
C GLY A 271 -15.29 16.11 7.84
N LYS A 272 -15.57 17.31 8.31
CA LYS A 272 -14.65 18.07 9.15
C LYS A 272 -14.17 17.14 10.26
N ALA A 273 -12.87 16.83 10.30
CA ALA A 273 -12.26 16.25 11.46
C ALA A 273 -12.51 17.23 12.63
N SER A 274 -13.45 16.93 13.48
CA SER A 274 -13.50 17.47 14.83
C SER A 274 -12.41 16.75 15.62
N HIS A 275 -11.57 17.52 16.23
CA HIS A 275 -10.41 17.21 17.06
C HIS A 275 -10.63 16.10 18.08
#